data_c650c7e4b4a78666158cd78eaecd3ae5
#
_entry.id   c650c7e4b4a78666158cd78eaecd3ae5
#
_cell.length_a   1.000
_cell.length_b   1.000
_cell.length_c   1.000
_cell.angle_alpha   90.00
_cell.angle_beta   90.00
_cell.angle_gamma   90.00
#
_symmetry.space_group_name_H-M   'P 1'
#
loop_
_entity.id
_entity.type
_entity.pdbx_description
1 polymer ?
#
loop_
_entity_poly.entity_id
_entity_poly.type
_entity_poly.pdbx_seq_one_letter_code
_entity_poly.pdbx_strand_id
1 'polypeptide(L)'
;IISPVFQAMNKIYMPRTENAGGIRITPILSDNEAQIHDLNSIKRLHFLDPIDKFFLLYKNKLSEFDVIKQKFIEIFPLVTDVDFTIGNSFNKMSYPILRIHEVNVDKWIMQTDMSSGMYRTLSQLVTMVLAEDGDVILIDEFENSLGVNCIEEVAELVLYPEVDIQFILTSHHPYIINNIDFNKWKIVVRDGSMVSVHSAKDLQIGSHSKHDAFMQLIQTSAYKTGKV
;
A
#
# COMPACT_ATOMS: atom_id res chain seq x y z
N ILE A 1 29.43 3.30 13.50
CA ILE A 1 28.93 4.39 12.59
C ILE A 1 27.98 3.81 11.52
N ILE A 2 28.18 2.56 11.07
CA ILE A 2 27.31 1.93 10.03
C ILE A 2 25.95 1.50 10.59
N SER A 3 25.86 1.14 11.85
CA SER A 3 24.65 0.60 12.48
C SER A 3 23.43 1.53 12.44
N PRO A 4 23.51 2.85 12.79
CA PRO A 4 22.33 3.72 12.72
C PRO A 4 21.82 3.96 11.31
N VAL A 5 22.73 4.07 10.33
CA VAL A 5 22.35 4.23 8.91
C VAL A 5 21.67 2.98 8.40
N PHE A 6 22.19 1.80 8.70
CA PHE A 6 21.61 0.53 8.33
C PHE A 6 20.22 0.32 8.98
N GLN A 7 20.07 0.69 10.24
CA GLN A 7 18.79 0.66 10.94
C GLN A 7 17.76 1.61 10.31
N ALA A 8 18.19 2.83 9.93
CA ALA A 8 17.33 3.77 9.23
C ALA A 8 16.91 3.26 7.84
N MET A 9 17.83 2.64 7.09
CA MET A 9 17.53 2.06 5.77
C MET A 9 16.52 0.91 5.86
N ASN A 10 16.56 0.11 6.93
CA ASN A 10 15.60 -0.97 7.15
C ASN A 10 14.18 -0.49 7.45
N LYS A 11 13.99 0.79 7.73
CA LYS A 11 12.68 1.42 7.91
C LYS A 11 12.08 1.98 6.61
N ILE A 12 12.81 1.88 5.50
CA ILE A 12 12.33 2.30 4.18
C ILE A 12 11.88 1.06 3.41
N TYR A 13 10.61 0.98 3.08
CA TYR A 13 10.10 -0.13 2.28
C TYR A 13 9.04 0.33 1.27
N MET A 14 9.03 -0.37 0.15
CA MET A 14 8.08 -0.18 -0.93
C MET A 14 7.24 -1.45 -1.05
N PRO A 15 5.98 -1.42 -0.62
CA PRO A 15 5.12 -2.58 -0.72
C PRO A 15 4.92 -2.94 -2.19
N ARG A 16 5.14 -4.20 -2.52
CA ARG A 16 4.86 -4.71 -3.86
C ARG A 16 3.36 -4.99 -3.98
N THR A 17 2.68 -4.21 -4.78
CA THR A 17 1.22 -4.28 -4.93
C THR A 17 0.78 -4.83 -6.30
N GLU A 18 1.71 -5.26 -7.15
CA GLU A 18 1.45 -5.46 -8.58
C GLU A 18 0.90 -6.82 -8.99
N ASN A 19 0.70 -7.79 -8.09
CA ASN A 19 0.35 -9.15 -8.50
C ASN A 19 -0.95 -9.69 -7.88
N ALA A 20 -2.09 -9.11 -8.27
CA ALA A 20 -3.39 -9.73 -7.97
C ALA A 20 -3.60 -11.08 -8.69
N GLY A 21 -2.97 -11.28 -9.87
CA GLY A 21 -3.20 -12.46 -10.72
C GLY A 21 -2.15 -13.58 -10.60
N GLY A 22 -1.11 -13.41 -9.82
CA GLY A 22 -0.05 -14.42 -9.65
C GLY A 22 -0.16 -15.13 -8.30
N ILE A 23 -0.36 -16.45 -8.29
CA ILE A 23 -0.13 -17.25 -7.09
C ILE A 23 1.37 -17.17 -6.84
N ARG A 24 1.80 -16.31 -5.90
CA ARG A 24 3.13 -16.43 -5.34
C ARG A 24 3.12 -17.67 -4.46
N ILE A 25 3.87 -18.67 -4.89
CA ILE A 25 4.22 -19.79 -4.03
C ILE A 25 5.32 -19.26 -3.10
N THR A 26 4.94 -18.50 -2.09
CA THR A 26 5.82 -18.36 -0.94
C THR A 26 5.70 -19.68 -0.22
N PRO A 27 6.74 -20.52 -0.19
CA PRO A 27 6.67 -21.78 0.55
C PRO A 27 6.21 -21.43 1.95
N ILE A 28 5.24 -22.18 2.47
CA ILE A 28 4.93 -22.08 3.91
C ILE A 28 6.28 -22.23 4.58
N LEU A 29 6.69 -21.15 5.23
CA LEU A 29 8.00 -20.97 5.84
C LEU A 29 8.42 -22.28 6.49
N SER A 30 9.60 -22.78 6.13
CA SER A 30 10.11 -24.06 6.63
C SER A 30 10.06 -24.12 8.15
N ASP A 31 10.10 -25.31 8.76
CA ASP A 31 9.97 -25.49 10.22
C ASP A 31 10.96 -24.64 11.05
N ASN A 32 12.06 -24.14 10.46
CA ASN A 32 12.98 -23.18 11.09
C ASN A 32 12.40 -21.75 11.23
N GLU A 33 11.38 -21.39 10.48
CA GLU A 33 10.63 -20.12 10.60
C GLU A 33 9.38 -20.29 11.49
N ALA A 34 9.19 -21.48 12.05
CA ALA A 34 8.18 -21.79 13.06
C ALA A 34 8.32 -20.98 14.38
N GLN A 35 9.35 -20.12 14.49
CA GLN A 35 9.59 -19.24 15.64
C GLN A 35 8.98 -17.83 15.48
N ILE A 36 8.31 -17.53 14.34
CA ILE A 36 7.68 -16.23 14.14
C ILE A 36 6.24 -16.31 14.64
N HIS A 37 6.06 -16.07 15.93
CA HIS A 37 4.75 -16.16 16.58
C HIS A 37 4.24 -14.82 17.11
N ASP A 38 5.07 -13.80 17.19
CA ASP A 38 4.70 -12.52 17.77
C ASP A 38 4.67 -11.42 16.71
N LEU A 39 3.88 -10.39 17.00
CA LEU A 39 3.66 -9.25 16.11
C LEU A 39 4.96 -8.53 15.73
N ASN A 40 5.86 -8.30 16.70
CA ASN A 40 7.09 -7.56 16.47
C ASN A 40 8.02 -8.30 15.49
N SER A 41 8.06 -9.63 15.61
CA SER A 41 8.81 -10.47 14.66
C SER A 41 8.24 -10.35 13.24
N ILE A 42 6.89 -10.38 13.09
CA ILE A 42 6.23 -10.25 11.78
C ILE A 42 6.48 -8.87 11.18
N LYS A 43 6.38 -7.80 11.96
CA LYS A 43 6.64 -6.43 11.50
C LYS A 43 8.03 -6.30 10.88
N ARG A 44 9.04 -6.87 11.51
CA ARG A 44 10.47 -6.82 11.09
C ARG A 44 10.81 -7.62 9.84
N LEU A 45 9.90 -8.43 9.32
CA LEU A 45 10.11 -9.18 8.07
C LEU A 45 9.92 -8.27 6.84
N HIS A 46 10.78 -7.28 6.67
CA HIS A 46 10.66 -6.26 5.60
C HIS A 46 10.74 -6.85 4.18
N PHE A 47 11.29 -8.05 4.03
CA PHE A 47 11.39 -8.75 2.75
C PHE A 47 10.11 -9.50 2.34
N LEU A 48 9.16 -9.71 3.28
CA LEU A 48 7.90 -10.37 2.99
C LEU A 48 6.90 -9.42 2.34
N ASP A 49 6.14 -9.98 1.42
CA ASP A 49 4.97 -9.32 0.85
C ASP A 49 3.92 -9.04 1.95
N PRO A 50 3.17 -7.94 1.89
CA PRO A 50 2.12 -7.66 2.86
C PRO A 50 1.12 -8.81 3.04
N ILE A 51 0.71 -9.48 1.97
CA ILE A 51 -0.24 -10.60 2.07
C ILE A 51 0.38 -11.83 2.76
N ASP A 52 1.69 -12.05 2.62
CA ASP A 52 2.39 -13.10 3.37
C ASP A 52 2.43 -12.75 4.87
N LYS A 53 2.64 -11.48 5.23
CA LYS A 53 2.53 -11.03 6.63
C LYS A 53 1.11 -11.20 7.15
N PHE A 54 0.10 -10.89 6.34
CA PHE A 54 -1.30 -11.07 6.69
C PHE A 54 -1.63 -12.55 6.97
N PHE A 55 -1.07 -13.46 6.18
CA PHE A 55 -1.16 -14.89 6.46
C PHE A 55 -0.50 -15.27 7.79
N LEU A 56 0.66 -14.70 8.14
CA LEU A 56 1.30 -14.95 9.43
C LEU A 56 0.47 -14.45 10.60
N LEU A 57 -0.21 -13.30 10.47
CA LEU A 57 -1.16 -12.83 11.47
C LEU A 57 -2.31 -13.83 11.66
N TYR A 58 -2.89 -14.31 10.54
CA TYR A 58 -3.95 -15.33 10.55
C TYR A 58 -3.49 -16.63 11.21
N LYS A 59 -2.35 -17.19 10.79
CA LYS A 59 -1.78 -18.45 11.29
C LYS A 59 -1.53 -18.40 12.79
N ASN A 60 -1.06 -17.27 13.30
CA ASN A 60 -0.72 -17.07 14.70
C ASN A 60 -1.89 -16.50 15.54
N LYS A 61 -3.06 -16.29 14.93
CA LYS A 61 -4.28 -15.77 15.60
C LYS A 61 -4.03 -14.44 16.32
N LEU A 62 -3.28 -13.55 15.67
CA LEU A 62 -3.00 -12.21 16.18
C LEU A 62 -4.17 -11.27 15.91
N SER A 63 -4.47 -10.38 16.85
CA SER A 63 -5.60 -9.43 16.79
C SER A 63 -5.56 -8.51 15.59
N GLU A 64 -4.37 -8.19 15.08
CA GLU A 64 -4.16 -7.34 13.92
C GLU A 64 -4.77 -7.94 12.64
N PHE A 65 -4.90 -9.27 12.57
CA PHE A 65 -5.66 -9.92 11.50
C PHE A 65 -7.10 -9.42 11.46
N ASP A 66 -7.77 -9.45 12.60
CA ASP A 66 -9.18 -9.04 12.69
C ASP A 66 -9.33 -7.52 12.45
N VAL A 67 -8.39 -6.71 12.92
CA VAL A 67 -8.37 -5.26 12.64
C VAL A 67 -8.29 -4.98 11.14
N ILE A 68 -7.35 -5.61 10.43
CA ILE A 68 -7.19 -5.44 8.98
C ILE A 68 -8.43 -5.94 8.24
N LYS A 69 -8.92 -7.12 8.60
CA LYS A 69 -10.14 -7.70 8.04
C LYS A 69 -11.33 -6.77 8.18
N GLN A 70 -11.54 -6.21 9.37
CA GLN A 70 -12.65 -5.30 9.63
C GLN A 70 -12.55 -4.02 8.80
N LYS A 71 -11.38 -3.37 8.76
CA LYS A 71 -11.12 -2.19 7.90
C LYS A 71 -11.38 -2.52 6.42
N PHE A 72 -10.99 -3.71 5.96
CA PHE A 72 -11.23 -4.14 4.59
C PHE A 72 -12.72 -4.32 4.26
N ILE A 73 -13.48 -4.91 5.17
CA ILE A 73 -14.94 -5.08 5.04
C ILE A 73 -15.65 -3.72 5.04
N GLU A 74 -15.19 -2.76 5.83
CA GLU A 74 -15.73 -1.38 5.83
C GLU A 74 -15.55 -0.69 4.48
N ILE A 75 -14.40 -0.87 3.82
CA ILE A 75 -14.13 -0.33 2.49
C ILE A 75 -14.91 -1.07 1.40
N PHE A 76 -15.10 -2.39 1.56
CA PHE A 76 -15.83 -3.23 0.60
C PHE A 76 -17.06 -3.87 1.23
N PRO A 77 -18.19 -3.14 1.34
CA PRO A 77 -19.38 -3.60 2.11
C PRO A 77 -20.03 -4.88 1.57
N LEU A 78 -19.73 -5.30 0.35
CA LEU A 78 -20.18 -6.61 -0.17
C LEU A 78 -19.36 -7.77 0.37
N VAL A 79 -18.16 -7.54 0.88
CA VAL A 79 -17.32 -8.57 1.49
C VAL A 79 -17.83 -8.84 2.91
N THR A 80 -18.11 -10.09 3.19
CA THR A 80 -18.60 -10.55 4.52
C THR A 80 -17.51 -11.24 5.32
N ASP A 81 -16.50 -11.76 4.63
CA ASP A 81 -15.42 -12.49 5.28
C ASP A 81 -14.12 -12.47 4.46
N VAL A 82 -12.99 -12.56 5.16
CA VAL A 82 -11.64 -12.70 4.59
C VAL A 82 -10.95 -13.83 5.34
N ASP A 83 -10.38 -14.77 4.61
CA ASP A 83 -9.79 -15.98 5.18
C ASP A 83 -8.66 -16.51 4.30
N PHE A 84 -7.96 -17.53 4.77
CA PHE A 84 -6.95 -18.25 4.02
C PHE A 84 -7.30 -19.73 3.89
N THR A 85 -6.99 -20.31 2.75
CA THR A 85 -6.99 -21.75 2.55
C THR A 85 -5.61 -22.22 2.12
N ILE A 86 -5.37 -23.52 2.21
CA ILE A 86 -4.08 -24.10 1.83
C ILE A 86 -4.21 -24.77 0.46
N GLY A 87 -3.41 -24.29 -0.49
CA GLY A 87 -3.21 -24.93 -1.79
C GLY A 87 -1.98 -25.84 -1.78
N ASN A 88 -1.94 -26.78 -2.71
CA ASN A 88 -0.79 -27.66 -2.94
C ASN A 88 -0.26 -27.47 -4.35
N SER A 89 1.05 -27.26 -4.49
CA SER A 89 1.72 -27.23 -5.79
C SER A 89 2.03 -28.64 -6.31
N PHE A 90 2.42 -28.74 -7.59
CA PHE A 90 2.87 -29.99 -8.21
C PHE A 90 4.02 -30.67 -7.44
N ASN A 91 4.82 -29.91 -6.70
CA ASN A 91 5.93 -30.42 -5.89
C ASN A 91 5.51 -30.77 -4.45
N LYS A 92 4.22 -30.89 -4.16
CA LYS A 92 3.66 -31.14 -2.82
C LYS A 92 3.98 -30.03 -1.78
N MET A 93 4.45 -28.89 -2.22
CA MET A 93 4.64 -27.75 -1.34
C MET A 93 3.28 -27.10 -1.10
N SER A 94 2.93 -26.95 0.16
CA SER A 94 1.74 -26.24 0.58
C SER A 94 1.98 -24.73 0.59
N TYR A 95 0.99 -23.94 0.15
CA TYR A 95 1.06 -22.48 0.16
C TYR A 95 -0.28 -21.88 0.57
N PRO A 96 -0.28 -20.71 1.23
CA PRO A 96 -1.51 -20.03 1.59
C PRO A 96 -2.14 -19.38 0.35
N ILE A 97 -3.46 -19.45 0.28
CA ILE A 97 -4.28 -18.77 -0.72
C ILE A 97 -5.27 -17.88 0.03
N LEU A 98 -5.15 -16.59 -0.19
CA LEU A 98 -6.13 -15.61 0.28
C LEU A 98 -7.47 -15.86 -0.41
N ARG A 99 -8.57 -15.73 0.33
CA ARG A 99 -9.92 -15.81 -0.22
C ARG A 99 -10.85 -14.84 0.51
N ILE A 100 -11.86 -14.38 -0.19
CA ILE A 100 -12.93 -13.54 0.35
C ILE A 100 -14.28 -14.18 0.13
N HIS A 101 -15.24 -13.83 0.95
CA HIS A 101 -16.64 -14.21 0.78
C HIS A 101 -17.48 -12.95 0.62
N GLU A 102 -18.38 -12.92 -0.35
CA GLU A 102 -19.26 -11.79 -0.61
C GLU A 102 -20.73 -12.14 -0.36
N VAL A 103 -21.53 -11.13 -0.06
CA VAL A 103 -22.98 -11.24 0.08
C VAL A 103 -23.58 -11.84 -1.18
N ASN A 104 -24.50 -12.81 -1.00
CA ASN A 104 -25.20 -13.52 -2.08
C ASN A 104 -24.29 -14.30 -3.04
N VAL A 105 -23.06 -14.62 -2.63
CA VAL A 105 -22.17 -15.50 -3.40
C VAL A 105 -21.92 -16.77 -2.60
N ASP A 106 -22.36 -17.92 -3.12
CA ASP A 106 -22.27 -19.21 -2.39
C ASP A 106 -20.83 -19.73 -2.24
N LYS A 107 -19.91 -19.24 -3.05
CA LYS A 107 -18.52 -19.74 -3.11
C LYS A 107 -17.53 -18.67 -2.67
N TRP A 108 -16.45 -19.12 -2.05
CA TRP A 108 -15.30 -18.28 -1.80
C TRP A 108 -14.65 -17.82 -3.11
N ILE A 109 -14.38 -16.53 -3.19
CA ILE A 109 -13.62 -15.90 -4.28
C ILE A 109 -12.14 -16.01 -3.91
N MET A 110 -11.37 -16.71 -4.73
CA MET A 110 -9.95 -16.91 -4.48
C MET A 110 -9.15 -15.67 -4.90
N GLN A 111 -7.95 -15.52 -4.37
CA GLN A 111 -7.04 -14.42 -4.68
C GLN A 111 -6.89 -14.16 -6.19
N THR A 112 -6.86 -15.20 -7.00
CA THR A 112 -6.75 -15.11 -8.47
C THR A 112 -7.95 -14.47 -9.15
N ASP A 113 -9.10 -14.50 -8.49
CA ASP A 113 -10.39 -14.02 -9.01
C ASP A 113 -10.80 -12.69 -8.35
N MET A 114 -10.03 -12.21 -7.35
CA MET A 114 -10.23 -10.90 -6.75
C MET A 114 -9.86 -9.79 -7.73
N SER A 115 -10.55 -8.65 -7.63
CA SER A 115 -10.12 -7.46 -8.37
C SER A 115 -8.74 -6.99 -7.91
N SER A 116 -7.96 -6.42 -8.83
CA SER A 116 -6.65 -5.84 -8.50
C SER A 116 -6.75 -4.74 -7.45
N GLY A 117 -7.84 -3.96 -7.47
CA GLY A 117 -8.13 -2.92 -6.48
C GLY A 117 -8.31 -3.49 -5.08
N MET A 118 -9.12 -4.54 -4.92
CA MET A 118 -9.32 -5.19 -3.63
C MET A 118 -8.01 -5.75 -3.06
N TYR A 119 -7.23 -6.44 -3.91
CA TYR A 119 -5.94 -7.00 -3.51
C TYR A 119 -4.96 -5.90 -3.06
N ARG A 120 -4.88 -4.81 -3.85
CA ARG A 120 -4.01 -3.67 -3.55
C ARG A 120 -4.43 -2.95 -2.27
N THR A 121 -5.73 -2.70 -2.09
CA THR A 121 -6.27 -2.10 -0.86
C THR A 121 -5.91 -2.93 0.36
N LEU A 122 -6.10 -4.26 0.29
CA LEU A 122 -5.73 -5.15 1.40
C LEU A 122 -4.23 -5.09 1.68
N SER A 123 -3.39 -5.12 0.66
CA SER A 123 -1.93 -4.99 0.81
C SER A 123 -1.52 -3.67 1.47
N GLN A 124 -2.17 -2.57 1.09
CA GLN A 124 -1.94 -1.26 1.72
C GLN A 124 -2.40 -1.23 3.18
N LEU A 125 -3.58 -1.78 3.49
CA LEU A 125 -4.07 -1.91 4.87
C LEU A 125 -3.10 -2.68 5.75
N VAL A 126 -2.62 -3.84 5.28
CA VAL A 126 -1.62 -4.63 6.01
C VAL A 126 -0.36 -3.82 6.26
N THR A 127 0.13 -3.11 5.23
CA THR A 127 1.33 -2.29 5.36
C THR A 127 1.16 -1.20 6.41
N MET A 128 0.02 -0.51 6.43
CA MET A 128 -0.25 0.60 7.34
C MET A 128 -0.48 0.12 8.78
N VAL A 129 -1.24 -0.95 8.98
CA VAL A 129 -1.49 -1.50 10.33
C VAL A 129 -0.23 -2.08 10.96
N LEU A 130 0.70 -2.60 10.13
CA LEU A 130 1.96 -3.15 10.62
C LEU A 130 3.10 -2.13 10.68
N ALA A 131 2.89 -0.90 10.25
CA ALA A 131 3.90 0.15 10.29
C ALA A 131 4.24 0.56 11.73
N GLU A 132 5.45 1.04 11.93
CA GLU A 132 5.98 1.51 13.22
C GLU A 132 6.45 2.96 13.12
N ASP A 133 6.54 3.63 14.27
CA ASP A 133 7.04 5.00 14.34
C ASP A 133 8.41 5.14 13.67
N GLY A 134 8.51 6.14 12.80
CA GLY A 134 9.70 6.43 12.02
C GLY A 134 9.88 5.60 10.76
N ASP A 135 8.87 4.80 10.36
CA ASP A 135 8.89 4.12 9.07
C ASP A 135 8.70 5.11 7.91
N VAL A 136 9.31 4.79 6.77
CA VAL A 136 9.15 5.51 5.51
C VAL A 136 8.53 4.56 4.49
N ILE A 137 7.31 4.88 4.04
CA ILE A 137 6.56 4.05 3.10
C ILE A 137 6.54 4.73 1.73
N LEU A 138 7.04 4.02 0.71
CA LEU A 138 7.04 4.47 -0.68
C LEU A 138 5.85 3.85 -1.41
N ILE A 139 5.00 4.67 -2.01
CA ILE A 139 3.84 4.20 -2.80
C ILE A 139 3.92 4.83 -4.18
N ASP A 140 4.16 3.99 -5.19
CA ASP A 140 4.12 4.44 -6.58
C ASP A 140 2.72 4.30 -7.15
N GLU A 141 2.28 5.32 -7.90
CA GLU A 141 0.94 5.40 -8.48
C GLU A 141 -0.15 5.01 -7.46
N PHE A 142 -0.30 5.82 -6.41
CA PHE A 142 -1.19 5.53 -5.27
C PHE A 142 -2.58 5.08 -5.69
N GLU A 143 -3.17 5.77 -6.68
CA GLU A 143 -4.51 5.48 -7.22
C GLU A 143 -4.58 4.27 -8.15
N ASN A 144 -3.46 3.73 -8.59
CA ASN A 144 -3.45 2.65 -9.56
C ASN A 144 -4.25 1.44 -9.06
N SER A 145 -5.14 0.95 -9.91
CA SER A 145 -6.07 -0.15 -9.61
C SER A 145 -7.06 0.09 -8.46
N LEU A 146 -7.04 1.23 -7.76
CA LEU A 146 -8.07 1.57 -6.79
C LEU A 146 -9.35 1.97 -7.53
N GLY A 147 -10.49 1.40 -7.12
CA GLY A 147 -11.78 1.84 -7.59
C GLY A 147 -12.12 3.24 -7.04
N VAL A 148 -12.93 3.99 -7.79
CA VAL A 148 -13.40 5.33 -7.35
C VAL A 148 -14.04 5.27 -5.96
N ASN A 149 -14.67 4.15 -5.63
CA ASN A 149 -15.40 3.96 -4.38
C ASN A 149 -14.51 3.77 -3.14
N CYS A 150 -13.23 3.41 -3.31
CA CYS A 150 -12.34 3.12 -2.17
C CYS A 150 -11.15 4.08 -2.08
N ILE A 151 -10.98 4.99 -3.05
CA ILE A 151 -9.83 5.88 -3.06
C ILE A 151 -9.86 6.88 -1.90
N GLU A 152 -11.04 7.32 -1.49
CA GLU A 152 -11.19 8.26 -0.38
C GLU A 152 -10.79 7.60 0.94
N GLU A 153 -11.34 6.44 1.22
CA GLU A 153 -11.07 5.69 2.46
C GLU A 153 -9.60 5.26 2.57
N VAL A 154 -9.00 4.82 1.45
CA VAL A 154 -7.58 4.45 1.45
C VAL A 154 -6.69 5.68 1.56
N ALA A 155 -7.09 6.81 0.96
CA ALA A 155 -6.35 8.06 1.07
C ALA A 155 -6.35 8.61 2.51
N GLU A 156 -7.43 8.47 3.26
CA GLU A 156 -7.50 8.90 4.66
C GLU A 156 -6.45 8.21 5.53
N LEU A 157 -6.16 6.93 5.27
CA LEU A 157 -5.13 6.19 6.00
C LEU A 157 -3.72 6.76 5.77
N VAL A 158 -3.46 7.35 4.60
CA VAL A 158 -2.19 8.00 4.27
C VAL A 158 -2.14 9.44 4.78
N LEU A 159 -3.29 10.15 4.71
CA LEU A 159 -3.38 11.55 5.12
C LEU A 159 -3.38 11.71 6.64
N TYR A 160 -3.92 10.73 7.37
CA TYR A 160 -4.12 10.75 8.82
C TYR A 160 -3.63 9.44 9.46
N PRO A 161 -2.33 9.12 9.37
CA PRO A 161 -1.79 7.88 9.95
C PRO A 161 -1.91 7.88 11.47
N GLU A 162 -2.18 6.71 12.05
CA GLU A 162 -2.29 6.50 13.49
C GLU A 162 -0.92 6.52 14.21
N VAL A 163 0.17 6.33 13.47
CA VAL A 163 1.55 6.33 13.96
C VAL A 163 2.41 7.33 13.17
N ASP A 164 3.56 7.72 13.71
CA ASP A 164 4.46 8.69 13.06
C ASP A 164 5.21 8.06 11.88
N ILE A 165 4.58 8.09 10.72
CA ILE A 165 5.09 7.51 9.47
C ILE A 165 5.33 8.62 8.45
N GLN A 166 6.40 8.49 7.66
CA GLN A 166 6.60 9.31 6.48
C GLN A 166 6.13 8.58 5.22
N PHE A 167 5.14 9.14 4.52
CA PHE A 167 4.76 8.68 3.19
C PHE A 167 5.49 9.48 2.10
N ILE A 168 6.03 8.76 1.11
CA ILE A 168 6.48 9.32 -0.16
C ILE A 168 5.67 8.62 -1.24
N LEU A 169 4.75 9.34 -1.86
CA LEU A 169 3.84 8.75 -2.85
C LEU A 169 3.87 9.54 -4.16
N THR A 170 3.67 8.84 -5.26
CA THR A 170 3.35 9.45 -6.56
C THR A 170 1.85 9.32 -6.81
N SER A 171 1.25 10.35 -7.36
CA SER A 171 -0.16 10.36 -7.74
C SER A 171 -0.44 11.42 -8.81
N HIS A 172 -1.37 11.11 -9.69
CA HIS A 172 -1.95 12.07 -10.62
C HIS A 172 -3.46 12.25 -10.37
N HIS A 173 -4.01 11.63 -9.34
CA HIS A 173 -5.43 11.68 -9.04
C HIS A 173 -5.81 13.01 -8.35
N PRO A 174 -6.81 13.74 -8.86
CA PRO A 174 -7.20 15.04 -8.31
C PRO A 174 -7.54 15.01 -6.82
N TYR A 175 -8.19 13.97 -6.34
CA TYR A 175 -8.54 13.82 -4.93
C TYR A 175 -7.29 13.84 -4.04
N ILE A 176 -6.27 13.05 -4.39
CA ILE A 176 -5.02 12.98 -3.63
C ILE A 176 -4.30 14.33 -3.66
N ILE A 177 -4.13 14.90 -4.85
CA ILE A 177 -3.43 16.18 -5.03
C ILE A 177 -4.12 17.29 -4.24
N ASN A 178 -5.45 17.37 -4.29
CA ASN A 178 -6.21 18.40 -3.57
C ASN A 178 -6.19 18.24 -2.04
N ASN A 179 -5.97 17.03 -1.52
CA ASN A 179 -5.96 16.80 -0.07
C ASN A 179 -4.59 16.91 0.58
N ILE A 180 -3.51 16.87 -0.20
CA ILE A 180 -2.15 17.08 0.28
C ILE A 180 -1.79 18.57 0.20
N ASP A 181 -1.14 19.09 1.26
CA ASP A 181 -0.62 20.46 1.28
C ASP A 181 0.38 20.66 0.13
N PHE A 182 0.14 21.68 -0.71
CA PHE A 182 0.98 21.98 -1.87
C PHE A 182 2.44 22.28 -1.50
N ASN A 183 2.73 22.72 -0.26
CA ASN A 183 4.11 22.88 0.20
C ASN A 183 4.88 21.55 0.30
N LYS A 184 4.17 20.43 0.33
CA LYS A 184 4.74 19.08 0.33
C LYS A 184 4.93 18.51 -1.08
N TRP A 185 4.39 19.17 -2.13
CA TRP A 185 4.48 18.66 -3.49
C TRP A 185 5.90 18.72 -4.03
N LYS A 186 6.26 17.68 -4.76
CA LYS A 186 7.47 17.55 -5.55
C LYS A 186 7.09 17.23 -6.99
N ILE A 187 7.21 18.22 -7.87
CA ILE A 187 6.86 18.09 -9.28
C ILE A 187 8.10 17.57 -10.01
N VAL A 188 8.02 16.35 -10.52
CA VAL A 188 9.10 15.70 -11.26
C VAL A 188 8.91 15.98 -12.74
N VAL A 189 9.95 16.50 -13.39
CA VAL A 189 9.93 16.87 -14.78
C VAL A 189 11.10 16.22 -15.51
N ARG A 190 10.89 15.81 -16.75
CA ARG A 190 11.93 15.20 -17.58
C ARG A 190 12.13 15.99 -18.86
N ASP A 191 13.37 16.40 -19.12
CA ASP A 191 13.78 16.93 -20.42
C ASP A 191 14.93 16.08 -21.00
N GLY A 192 14.61 15.33 -22.04
CA GLY A 192 15.53 14.36 -22.61
C GLY A 192 15.93 13.27 -21.61
N SER A 193 17.22 13.20 -21.27
CA SER A 193 17.78 12.28 -20.26
C SER A 193 17.86 12.91 -18.86
N MET A 194 17.57 14.21 -18.75
CA MET A 194 17.66 14.91 -17.46
C MET A 194 16.33 14.88 -16.73
N VAL A 195 16.37 14.54 -15.45
CA VAL A 195 15.22 14.58 -14.55
C VAL A 195 15.49 15.64 -13.50
N SER A 196 14.53 16.54 -13.30
CA SER A 196 14.59 17.56 -12.26
C SER A 196 13.36 17.51 -11.37
N VAL A 197 13.52 17.98 -10.14
CA VAL A 197 12.46 18.03 -9.14
C VAL A 197 12.27 19.46 -8.68
N HIS A 198 11.05 19.95 -8.78
CA HIS A 198 10.66 21.30 -8.40
C HIS A 198 9.65 21.26 -7.24
N SER A 199 9.76 22.18 -6.31
CA SER A 199 8.71 22.43 -5.34
C SER A 199 7.59 23.25 -5.99
N ALA A 200 6.40 23.26 -5.38
CA ALA A 200 5.31 24.13 -5.80
C ALA A 200 5.76 25.62 -5.81
N LYS A 201 6.58 26.01 -4.83
CA LYS A 201 7.13 27.37 -4.73
C LYS A 201 8.05 27.71 -5.90
N ASP A 202 8.88 26.79 -6.38
CA ASP A 202 9.76 27.02 -7.53
C ASP A 202 8.98 27.29 -8.81
N LEU A 203 7.79 26.68 -8.92
CA LEU A 203 6.86 26.89 -10.04
C LEU A 203 5.86 28.03 -9.78
N GLN A 204 6.09 28.84 -8.76
CA GLN A 204 5.23 29.95 -8.37
C GLN A 204 3.77 29.54 -8.10
N ILE A 205 3.55 28.27 -7.73
CA ILE A 205 2.28 27.77 -7.30
C ILE A 205 2.10 28.17 -5.84
N GLY A 206 1.12 28.99 -5.59
CA GLY A 206 0.77 29.43 -4.24
C GLY A 206 -0.63 29.99 -4.25
N SER A 207 -1.42 29.65 -3.24
CA SER A 207 -2.75 30.17 -3.11
C SER A 207 -3.29 30.05 -1.69
N HIS A 208 -4.43 30.68 -1.48
CA HIS A 208 -5.16 30.61 -0.23
C HIS A 208 -5.99 29.31 -0.09
N SER A 209 -6.10 28.51 -1.17
CA SER A 209 -6.81 27.23 -1.15
C SER A 209 -6.07 26.12 -1.89
N LYS A 210 -6.28 24.88 -1.46
CA LYS A 210 -5.70 23.68 -2.11
C LYS A 210 -6.19 23.52 -3.56
N HIS A 211 -7.47 23.83 -3.81
CA HIS A 211 -8.08 23.74 -5.12
C HIS A 211 -7.42 24.72 -6.11
N ASP A 212 -7.18 25.96 -5.70
CA ASP A 212 -6.51 26.95 -6.55
C ASP A 212 -5.07 26.54 -6.87
N ALA A 213 -4.34 25.97 -5.90
CA ALA A 213 -3.00 25.43 -6.15
C ALA A 213 -3.01 24.33 -7.20
N PHE A 214 -3.97 23.41 -7.16
CA PHE A 214 -4.13 22.39 -8.19
C PHE A 214 -4.47 22.99 -9.55
N MET A 215 -5.37 23.97 -9.61
CA MET A 215 -5.70 24.68 -10.86
C MET A 215 -4.47 25.41 -11.46
N GLN A 216 -3.61 25.98 -10.61
CA GLN A 216 -2.35 26.57 -11.05
C GLN A 216 -1.39 25.49 -11.58
N LEU A 217 -1.24 24.36 -10.89
CA LEU A 217 -0.40 23.25 -11.32
C LEU A 217 -0.75 22.78 -12.72
N ILE A 218 -2.00 22.50 -13.01
CA ILE A 218 -2.46 22.01 -14.33
C ILE A 218 -2.28 23.04 -15.45
N GLN A 219 -2.07 24.33 -15.13
CA GLN A 219 -1.79 25.38 -16.08
C GLN A 219 -0.29 25.53 -16.38
N THR A 220 0.59 25.00 -15.54
CA THR A 220 2.04 25.08 -15.75
C THR A 220 2.48 24.33 -17.00
N SER A 221 3.59 24.75 -17.59
CA SER A 221 4.27 24.03 -18.67
C SER A 221 4.76 22.65 -18.17
N ALA A 222 5.23 22.59 -16.94
CA ALA A 222 5.65 21.35 -16.28
C ALA A 222 4.57 20.27 -16.37
N TYR A 223 3.31 20.60 -16.05
CA TYR A 223 2.20 19.65 -16.12
C TYR A 223 1.79 19.33 -17.57
N LYS A 224 1.70 20.35 -18.44
CA LYS A 224 1.19 20.21 -19.82
C LYS A 224 2.16 19.52 -20.76
N THR A 225 3.45 19.77 -20.61
CA THR A 225 4.48 19.36 -21.56
C THR A 225 5.61 18.55 -20.93
N GLY A 226 5.61 18.40 -19.62
CA GLY A 226 6.72 17.77 -18.89
C GLY A 226 8.01 18.61 -18.88
N LYS A 227 7.93 19.91 -19.19
CA LYS A 227 9.08 20.83 -19.25
C LYS A 227 8.83 22.06 -18.38
N VAL A 228 9.86 22.53 -17.72
CA VAL A 228 9.87 23.79 -16.97
C VAL A 228 10.46 24.90 -17.82
#